data_3fe7fca953a470b5ed51e3e75df621b4
#
_entry.id   3fe7fca953a470b5ed51e3e75df621b4
#
_cell.length_a   1.000
_cell.length_b   1.000
_cell.length_c   1.000
_cell.angle_alpha   90.00
_cell.angle_beta   90.00
_cell.angle_gamma   90.00
#
_symmetry.space_group_name_H-M   'P 1'
#
loop_
_entity.id
_entity.type
_entity.pdbx_description
1 polymer ?
#
loop_
_entity_poly.entity_id
_entity_poly.type
_entity_poly.pdbx_seq_one_letter_code
_entity_poly.pdbx_strand_id
1 'polypeptide(L)'
;HFKTLNILKRKSKYIFMNQKKLILIVVGARPNFVKAAPLLKSLKGNDHFSYKLIHTGQHYDKMMSNIFFEDLNIQRPDYNLNINGGTQNTQIANIMISFEKICVQKQPDLIFVFGDVNSTLAASITAKKMNIKLVHYEAGLRSFDKSMPEEINRLACDSIADYFLCTEENAIENLLNEGKNR
;
A
#
# COMPACT_ATOMS: atom_id res chain seq x y z
N HIS A 1 43.55 -14.96 -8.69
CA HIS A 1 42.14 -15.37 -8.50
C HIS A 1 41.46 -14.70 -7.28
N PHE A 2 42.13 -14.47 -6.15
CA PHE A 2 41.52 -13.85 -4.94
C PHE A 2 41.22 -12.33 -5.10
N LYS A 3 42.04 -11.58 -5.85
CA LYS A 3 41.82 -10.13 -6.08
C LYS A 3 40.63 -9.87 -7.00
N THR A 4 40.41 -10.70 -8.02
CA THR A 4 39.30 -10.57 -8.94
C THR A 4 37.93 -10.86 -8.28
N LEU A 5 37.90 -11.85 -7.38
CA LEU A 5 36.70 -12.21 -6.61
C LEU A 5 36.26 -11.09 -5.65
N ASN A 6 37.22 -10.37 -5.04
CA ASN A 6 36.96 -9.24 -4.16
C ASN A 6 36.47 -8.00 -4.90
N ILE A 7 36.92 -7.77 -6.14
CA ILE A 7 36.43 -6.67 -6.98
C ILE A 7 35.01 -6.94 -7.46
N LEU A 8 34.67 -8.18 -7.81
CA LEU A 8 33.32 -8.58 -8.19
C LEU A 8 32.34 -8.48 -7.02
N LYS A 9 32.74 -8.92 -5.82
CA LYS A 9 31.94 -8.76 -4.59
C LYS A 9 31.75 -7.28 -4.19
N ARG A 10 32.76 -6.44 -4.35
CA ARG A 10 32.63 -4.99 -4.11
C ARG A 10 31.74 -4.33 -5.17
N LYS A 11 31.91 -4.62 -6.48
CA LYS A 11 31.04 -4.10 -7.54
C LYS A 11 29.58 -4.55 -7.35
N SER A 12 29.35 -5.82 -7.00
CA SER A 12 28.01 -6.34 -6.67
C SER A 12 27.39 -5.58 -5.46
N LYS A 13 28.16 -5.37 -4.40
CA LYS A 13 27.69 -4.63 -3.22
C LYS A 13 27.39 -3.15 -3.53
N TYR A 14 28.17 -2.50 -4.41
CA TYR A 14 27.93 -1.11 -4.87
C TYR A 14 26.75 -1.03 -5.85
N ILE A 15 26.51 -2.03 -6.69
CA ILE A 15 25.35 -2.10 -7.58
C ILE A 15 24.06 -2.27 -6.76
N PHE A 16 24.08 -3.10 -5.70
CA PHE A 16 22.94 -3.26 -4.79
C PHE A 16 22.68 -2.02 -3.92
N MET A 17 23.69 -1.20 -3.62
CA MET A 17 23.53 0.02 -2.79
C MET A 17 22.87 1.18 -3.56
N ASN A 18 22.75 1.13 -4.89
CA ASN A 18 22.21 2.23 -5.71
C ASN A 18 20.80 1.93 -6.29
N GLN A 19 20.20 0.80 -5.98
CA GLN A 19 18.86 0.51 -6.49
C GLN A 19 17.81 1.11 -5.54
N LYS A 20 16.98 2.02 -6.06
CA LYS A 20 15.86 2.60 -5.30
C LYS A 20 14.92 1.50 -4.83
N LYS A 21 14.48 1.57 -3.59
CA LYS A 21 13.45 0.69 -3.04
C LYS A 21 12.11 0.98 -3.70
N LEU A 22 11.43 -0.07 -4.16
CA LEU A 22 10.15 0.06 -4.83
C LEU A 22 8.98 -0.02 -3.85
N ILE A 23 8.16 1.02 -3.84
CA ILE A 23 6.92 1.08 -3.07
C ILE A 23 5.72 0.90 -4.02
N LEU A 24 4.84 -0.06 -3.75
CA LEU A 24 3.51 -0.09 -4.37
C LEU A 24 2.52 0.62 -3.45
N ILE A 25 1.90 1.67 -3.97
CA ILE A 25 0.90 2.49 -3.27
C ILE A 25 -0.47 2.07 -3.78
N VAL A 26 -1.29 1.46 -2.91
CA VAL A 26 -2.58 0.89 -3.29
C VAL A 26 -3.72 1.79 -2.84
N VAL A 27 -4.58 2.16 -3.78
CA VAL A 27 -5.76 3.00 -3.56
C VAL A 27 -6.99 2.34 -4.16
N GLY A 28 -8.11 2.39 -3.44
CA GLY A 28 -9.37 1.76 -3.86
C GLY A 28 -10.47 2.75 -4.17
N ALA A 29 -10.56 3.81 -3.40
CA ALA A 29 -11.62 4.80 -3.47
C ALA A 29 -11.06 6.22 -3.58
N ARG A 30 -11.89 7.17 -4.02
CA ARG A 30 -11.51 8.58 -4.18
C ARG A 30 -10.83 9.19 -2.94
N PRO A 31 -11.31 8.98 -1.70
CA PRO A 31 -10.64 9.48 -0.50
C PRO A 31 -9.20 8.98 -0.34
N ASN A 32 -8.91 7.75 -0.78
CA ASN A 32 -7.55 7.21 -0.69
C ASN A 32 -6.56 8.00 -1.58
N PHE A 33 -6.99 8.50 -2.75
CA PHE A 33 -6.15 9.33 -3.60
C PHE A 33 -5.80 10.67 -2.93
N VAL A 34 -6.78 11.29 -2.27
CA VAL A 34 -6.55 12.54 -1.52
C VAL A 34 -5.51 12.31 -0.42
N LYS A 35 -5.61 11.21 0.32
CA LYS A 35 -4.67 10.82 1.37
C LYS A 35 -3.30 10.45 0.81
N ALA A 36 -3.25 9.82 -0.36
CA ALA A 36 -2.00 9.45 -1.03
C ALA A 36 -1.26 10.65 -1.65
N ALA A 37 -1.95 11.73 -2.01
CA ALA A 37 -1.36 12.85 -2.73
C ALA A 37 -0.13 13.47 -2.04
N PRO A 38 -0.11 13.75 -0.72
CA PRO A 38 1.09 14.25 -0.03
C PRO A 38 2.27 13.27 -0.11
N LEU A 39 2.01 11.96 0.06
CA LEU A 39 3.02 10.93 -0.04
C LEU A 39 3.62 10.88 -1.46
N LEU A 40 2.77 10.86 -2.49
CA LEU A 40 3.21 10.84 -3.89
C LEU A 40 4.08 12.07 -4.22
N LYS A 41 3.71 13.25 -3.70
CA LYS A 41 4.51 14.47 -3.85
C LYS A 41 5.88 14.34 -3.18
N SER A 42 5.96 13.79 -1.99
CA SER A 42 7.23 13.62 -1.25
C SER A 42 8.14 12.56 -1.89
N LEU A 43 7.57 11.57 -2.56
CA LEU A 43 8.33 10.52 -3.25
C LEU A 43 8.81 10.96 -4.66
N LYS A 44 8.22 12.01 -5.22
CA LYS A 44 8.62 12.53 -6.54
C LYS A 44 10.05 13.05 -6.50
N GLY A 45 10.93 12.46 -7.30
CA GLY A 45 12.35 12.83 -7.33
C GLY A 45 13.18 12.30 -6.17
N ASN A 46 12.62 11.43 -5.30
CA ASN A 46 13.37 10.84 -4.19
C ASN A 46 14.49 9.92 -4.71
N ASP A 47 15.67 9.99 -4.07
CA ASP A 47 16.85 9.22 -4.51
C ASP A 47 16.87 7.79 -3.95
N HIS A 48 16.16 7.52 -2.87
CA HIS A 48 16.14 6.23 -2.19
C HIS A 48 14.94 5.36 -2.57
N PHE A 49 13.84 6.00 -2.98
CA PHE A 49 12.58 5.32 -3.27
C PHE A 49 12.08 5.61 -4.68
N SER A 50 11.53 4.58 -5.30
CA SER A 50 10.67 4.66 -6.46
C SER A 50 9.28 4.15 -6.07
N TYR A 51 8.24 4.55 -6.80
CA TYR A 51 6.89 4.08 -6.49
C TYR A 51 6.09 3.77 -7.74
N LYS A 52 5.04 2.96 -7.55
CA LYS A 52 3.97 2.72 -8.52
C LYS A 52 2.63 2.89 -7.81
N LEU A 53 1.72 3.62 -8.43
CA LEU A 53 0.37 3.84 -7.94
C LEU A 53 -0.58 2.80 -8.56
N ILE A 54 -1.23 2.01 -7.70
CA ILE A 54 -2.14 0.94 -8.08
C ILE A 54 -3.56 1.34 -7.71
N HIS A 55 -4.44 1.45 -8.68
CA HIS A 55 -5.88 1.61 -8.44
C HIS A 55 -6.58 0.25 -8.56
N THR A 56 -7.33 -0.14 -7.54
CA THR A 56 -8.04 -1.44 -7.58
C THR A 56 -9.30 -1.41 -8.42
N GLY A 57 -9.90 -0.23 -8.63
CA GLY A 57 -11.14 -0.08 -9.39
C GLY A 57 -12.41 -0.18 -8.56
N GLN A 58 -12.30 -0.32 -7.22
CA GLN A 58 -13.44 -0.53 -6.32
C GLN A 58 -14.56 0.51 -6.48
N HIS A 59 -14.20 1.74 -6.78
CA HIS A 59 -15.11 2.83 -7.14
C HIS A 59 -14.64 3.46 -8.44
N TYR A 60 -14.98 2.81 -9.57
CA TYR A 60 -14.78 3.42 -10.88
C TYR A 60 -15.89 4.45 -11.11
N ASP A 61 -15.71 5.61 -10.53
CA ASP A 61 -16.59 6.75 -10.79
C ASP A 61 -16.10 7.45 -12.07
N LYS A 62 -17.02 7.72 -13.02
CA LYS A 62 -16.76 8.61 -14.16
C LYS A 62 -16.22 9.98 -13.74
N MET A 63 -16.37 10.32 -12.45
CA MET A 63 -15.83 11.55 -11.83
C MET A 63 -14.33 11.49 -11.52
N MET A 64 -13.63 10.37 -11.72
CA MET A 64 -12.16 10.33 -11.74
C MET A 64 -11.65 10.82 -13.09
N SER A 65 -12.06 12.02 -13.44
CA SER A 65 -11.68 12.74 -14.65
C SER A 65 -10.21 13.18 -14.58
N ASN A 66 -9.66 13.60 -15.71
CA ASN A 66 -8.33 14.20 -15.77
C ASN A 66 -8.19 15.35 -14.77
N ILE A 67 -9.24 16.15 -14.63
CA ILE A 67 -9.33 17.29 -13.70
C ILE A 67 -9.04 16.86 -12.27
N PHE A 68 -9.57 15.71 -11.82
CA PHE A 68 -9.32 15.21 -10.46
C PHE A 68 -7.83 14.96 -10.17
N PHE A 69 -7.10 14.38 -11.11
CA PHE A 69 -5.66 14.13 -10.94
C PHE A 69 -4.84 15.44 -11.07
N GLU A 70 -5.28 16.35 -11.93
CA GLU A 70 -4.70 17.68 -12.09
C GLU A 70 -4.88 18.53 -10.83
N ASP A 71 -6.10 18.58 -10.25
CA ASP A 71 -6.39 19.29 -9.02
C ASP A 71 -5.56 18.80 -7.83
N LEU A 72 -5.38 17.49 -7.71
CA LEU A 72 -4.53 16.90 -6.69
C LEU A 72 -3.03 17.02 -7.01
N ASN A 73 -2.69 17.42 -8.24
CA ASN A 73 -1.32 17.46 -8.75
C ASN A 73 -0.59 16.12 -8.54
N ILE A 74 -1.25 15.03 -8.91
CA ILE A 74 -0.72 13.67 -8.86
C ILE A 74 -0.78 13.01 -10.25
N GLN A 75 0.07 12.03 -10.45
CA GLN A 75 0.02 11.21 -11.66
C GLN A 75 -1.20 10.27 -11.65
N ARG A 76 -1.61 9.84 -12.83
CA ARG A 76 -2.58 8.75 -12.96
C ARG A 76 -1.98 7.46 -12.42
N PRO A 77 -2.83 6.50 -11.98
CA PRO A 77 -2.37 5.17 -11.59
C PRO A 77 -1.53 4.51 -12.69
N ASP A 78 -0.42 3.91 -12.28
CA ASP A 78 0.41 3.09 -13.17
C ASP A 78 -0.32 1.80 -13.58
N TYR A 79 -1.18 1.30 -12.68
CA TYR A 79 -2.00 0.10 -12.89
C TYR A 79 -3.42 0.35 -12.40
N ASN A 80 -4.39 -0.11 -13.20
CA ASN A 80 -5.79 -0.19 -12.79
C ASN A 80 -6.23 -1.67 -12.88
N LEU A 81 -6.67 -2.24 -11.75
CA LEU A 81 -7.13 -3.64 -11.72
C LEU A 81 -8.55 -3.80 -12.29
N ASN A 82 -9.29 -2.69 -12.44
CA ASN A 82 -10.66 -2.65 -12.96
C ASN A 82 -11.64 -3.58 -12.22
N ILE A 83 -11.43 -3.75 -10.91
CA ILE A 83 -12.30 -4.61 -10.10
C ILE A 83 -13.40 -3.75 -9.49
N ASN A 84 -14.58 -3.86 -10.08
CA ASN A 84 -15.81 -3.18 -9.66
C ASN A 84 -16.96 -4.19 -9.59
N GLY A 85 -17.95 -3.91 -8.75
CA GLY A 85 -19.13 -4.76 -8.58
C GLY A 85 -18.86 -6.07 -7.83
N GLY A 86 -19.91 -6.87 -7.68
CA GLY A 86 -19.89 -8.10 -6.91
C GLY A 86 -20.04 -7.91 -5.39
N THR A 87 -20.02 -9.01 -4.66
CA THR A 87 -20.02 -8.98 -3.19
C THR A 87 -18.66 -8.50 -2.65
N GLN A 88 -18.60 -8.09 -1.40
CA GLN A 88 -17.33 -7.71 -0.75
C GLN A 88 -16.30 -8.83 -0.85
N ASN A 89 -16.70 -10.08 -0.60
CA ASN A 89 -15.80 -11.23 -0.68
C ASN A 89 -15.25 -11.43 -2.11
N THR A 90 -16.12 -11.30 -3.12
CA THR A 90 -15.71 -11.38 -4.54
C THR A 90 -14.73 -10.28 -4.91
N GLN A 91 -14.97 -9.04 -4.44
CA GLN A 91 -14.06 -7.92 -4.67
C GLN A 91 -12.70 -8.18 -4.03
N ILE A 92 -12.66 -8.56 -2.74
CA ILE A 92 -11.43 -8.86 -2.01
C ILE A 92 -10.64 -9.96 -2.73
N ALA A 93 -11.29 -11.07 -3.09
CA ALA A 93 -10.64 -12.19 -3.78
C ALA A 93 -10.04 -11.76 -5.13
N ASN A 94 -10.79 -11.04 -5.94
CA ASN A 94 -10.35 -10.58 -7.27
C ASN A 94 -9.20 -9.57 -7.17
N ILE A 95 -9.23 -8.67 -6.16
CA ILE A 95 -8.13 -7.74 -5.90
C ILE A 95 -6.89 -8.51 -5.51
N MET A 96 -6.98 -9.47 -4.59
CA MET A 96 -5.84 -10.31 -4.17
C MET A 96 -5.20 -11.01 -5.38
N ILE A 97 -5.98 -11.70 -6.19
CA ILE A 97 -5.50 -12.44 -7.37
C ILE A 97 -4.80 -11.50 -8.38
N SER A 98 -5.39 -10.34 -8.64
CA SER A 98 -4.87 -9.40 -9.64
C SER A 98 -3.63 -8.65 -9.11
N PHE A 99 -3.65 -8.27 -7.84
CA PHE A 99 -2.54 -7.56 -7.20
C PHE A 99 -1.31 -8.46 -6.99
N GLU A 100 -1.51 -9.73 -6.65
CA GLU A 100 -0.44 -10.72 -6.56
C GLU A 100 0.39 -10.79 -7.85
N LYS A 101 -0.26 -10.79 -9.02
CA LYS A 101 0.43 -10.81 -10.33
C LYS A 101 1.36 -9.59 -10.49
N ILE A 102 0.92 -8.41 -10.05
CA ILE A 102 1.76 -7.20 -10.06
C ILE A 102 2.93 -7.35 -9.08
N CYS A 103 2.69 -7.88 -7.88
CA CYS A 103 3.75 -8.10 -6.89
C CYS A 103 4.80 -9.09 -7.39
N VAL A 104 4.39 -10.20 -8.03
CA VAL A 104 5.30 -11.16 -8.66
C VAL A 104 6.15 -10.50 -9.75
N GLN A 105 5.52 -9.69 -10.61
CA GLN A 105 6.21 -9.03 -11.72
C GLN A 105 7.17 -7.92 -11.25
N LYS A 106 6.78 -7.16 -10.23
CA LYS A 106 7.49 -5.94 -9.81
C LYS A 106 8.42 -6.14 -8.64
N GLN A 107 8.23 -7.19 -7.84
CA GLN A 107 9.02 -7.52 -6.65
C GLN A 107 9.23 -6.30 -5.72
N PRO A 108 8.14 -5.69 -5.21
CA PRO A 108 8.26 -4.49 -4.38
C PRO A 108 8.91 -4.79 -3.03
N ASP A 109 9.60 -3.79 -2.48
CA ASP A 109 10.16 -3.83 -1.13
C ASP A 109 9.10 -3.51 -0.08
N LEU A 110 8.08 -2.70 -0.44
CA LEU A 110 7.09 -2.17 0.48
C LEU A 110 5.73 -2.00 -0.21
N ILE A 111 4.67 -2.33 0.50
CA ILE A 111 3.30 -2.01 0.10
C ILE A 111 2.73 -0.98 1.09
N PHE A 112 2.09 0.05 0.55
CA PHE A 112 1.48 1.12 1.30
C PHE A 112 -0.02 1.13 1.03
N VAL A 113 -0.84 1.03 2.10
CA VAL A 113 -2.30 0.99 2.03
C VAL A 113 -2.93 2.09 2.90
N PHE A 114 -4.18 2.48 2.59
CA PHE A 114 -4.89 3.59 3.23
C PHE A 114 -6.25 3.17 3.74
N GLY A 115 -6.54 3.49 5.01
CA GLY A 115 -7.87 3.36 5.60
C GLY A 115 -8.35 1.91 5.67
N ASP A 116 -9.63 1.70 5.36
CA ASP A 116 -10.39 0.53 5.78
C ASP A 116 -11.24 -0.12 4.67
N VAL A 117 -11.02 0.25 3.42
CA VAL A 117 -11.77 -0.31 2.30
C VAL A 117 -11.32 -1.74 1.95
N ASN A 118 -12.11 -2.48 1.18
CA ASN A 118 -11.78 -3.84 0.74
C ASN A 118 -10.41 -3.93 0.04
N SER A 119 -10.02 -2.89 -0.67
CA SER A 119 -8.70 -2.79 -1.32
C SER A 119 -7.56 -2.80 -0.31
N THR A 120 -7.75 -2.14 0.84
CA THR A 120 -6.78 -2.11 1.94
C THR A 120 -6.57 -3.52 2.49
N LEU A 121 -7.65 -4.22 2.82
CA LEU A 121 -7.60 -5.58 3.33
C LEU A 121 -6.95 -6.54 2.32
N ALA A 122 -7.41 -6.52 1.07
CA ALA A 122 -6.91 -7.42 0.02
C ALA A 122 -5.41 -7.24 -0.23
N ALA A 123 -4.95 -5.99 -0.35
CA ALA A 123 -3.53 -5.68 -0.55
C ALA A 123 -2.68 -6.05 0.67
N SER A 124 -3.21 -5.85 1.88
CA SER A 124 -2.52 -6.21 3.14
C SER A 124 -2.30 -7.71 3.26
N ILE A 125 -3.33 -8.51 3.01
CA ILE A 125 -3.21 -9.98 3.02
C ILE A 125 -2.20 -10.44 1.96
N THR A 126 -2.30 -9.92 0.74
CA THR A 126 -1.37 -10.26 -0.36
C THR A 126 0.07 -9.92 0.03
N ALA A 127 0.33 -8.72 0.56
CA ALA A 127 1.64 -8.30 1.02
C ALA A 127 2.25 -9.31 2.01
N LYS A 128 1.49 -9.66 3.03
CA LYS A 128 2.00 -10.55 4.10
C LYS A 128 2.15 -11.99 3.65
N LYS A 129 1.28 -12.49 2.77
CA LYS A 129 1.43 -13.83 2.17
C LYS A 129 2.65 -13.93 1.27
N MET A 130 3.08 -12.84 0.66
CA MET A 130 4.28 -12.75 -0.17
C MET A 130 5.53 -12.29 0.61
N ASN A 131 5.45 -12.16 1.94
CA ASN A 131 6.53 -11.68 2.81
C ASN A 131 7.07 -10.29 2.42
N ILE A 132 6.18 -9.41 1.95
CA ILE A 132 6.49 -8.01 1.62
C ILE A 132 6.14 -7.14 2.83
N LYS A 133 6.95 -6.10 3.11
CA LYS A 133 6.68 -5.15 4.17
C LYS A 133 5.42 -4.33 3.89
N LEU A 134 4.63 -4.06 4.94
CA LEU A 134 3.34 -3.40 4.86
C LEU A 134 3.29 -2.16 5.75
N VAL A 135 2.94 -1.03 5.17
CA VAL A 135 2.58 0.21 5.89
C VAL A 135 1.07 0.39 5.81
N HIS A 136 0.43 0.59 6.95
CA HIS A 136 -0.98 0.96 7.04
C HIS A 136 -1.12 2.42 7.49
N TYR A 137 -1.67 3.26 6.62
CA TYR A 137 -2.01 4.66 6.91
C TYR A 137 -3.46 4.76 7.41
N GLU A 138 -3.69 5.54 8.44
CA GLU A 138 -4.90 5.57 9.27
C GLU A 138 -5.06 4.31 10.13
N ALA A 139 -3.94 3.72 10.54
CA ALA A 139 -3.93 2.60 11.46
C ALA A 139 -4.44 3.01 12.85
N GLY A 140 -5.03 2.05 13.56
CA GLY A 140 -5.46 2.22 14.95
C GLY A 140 -6.81 2.91 15.16
N LEU A 141 -7.47 3.41 14.11
CA LEU A 141 -8.84 3.92 14.24
C LEU A 141 -9.79 2.77 14.57
N ARG A 142 -10.75 2.99 15.50
CA ARG A 142 -11.73 1.99 15.91
C ARG A 142 -13.11 2.61 16.02
N SER A 143 -14.11 1.92 15.46
CA SER A 143 -15.52 2.18 15.70
C SER A 143 -16.06 1.35 16.87
N PHE A 144 -15.34 0.26 17.21
CA PHE A 144 -15.74 -0.77 18.19
C PHE A 144 -17.02 -1.52 17.79
N ASP A 145 -17.52 -1.33 16.58
CA ASP A 145 -18.67 -2.02 16.02
C ASP A 145 -18.23 -3.07 14.99
N LYS A 146 -18.11 -4.31 15.43
CA LYS A 146 -17.70 -5.44 14.56
C LYS A 146 -18.76 -5.85 13.53
N SER A 147 -19.94 -5.26 13.53
CA SER A 147 -20.92 -5.45 12.46
C SER A 147 -20.55 -4.62 11.21
N MET A 148 -19.68 -3.62 11.35
CA MET A 148 -19.21 -2.80 10.25
C MET A 148 -18.08 -3.53 9.48
N PRO A 149 -18.22 -3.75 8.17
CA PRO A 149 -17.16 -4.35 7.34
C PRO A 149 -15.83 -3.60 7.41
N GLU A 150 -15.88 -2.27 7.51
CA GLU A 150 -14.72 -1.40 7.62
C GLU A 150 -13.94 -1.65 8.91
N GLU A 151 -14.64 -1.93 10.02
CA GLU A 151 -13.99 -2.26 11.29
C GLU A 151 -13.26 -3.60 11.22
N ILE A 152 -13.85 -4.59 10.55
CA ILE A 152 -13.22 -5.87 10.30
C ILE A 152 -11.94 -5.66 9.48
N ASN A 153 -12.01 -4.81 8.44
CA ASN A 153 -10.86 -4.49 7.60
C ASN A 153 -9.73 -3.83 8.40
N ARG A 154 -10.05 -2.84 9.26
CA ARG A 154 -9.06 -2.16 10.13
C ARG A 154 -8.37 -3.14 11.06
N LEU A 155 -9.14 -3.91 11.82
CA LEU A 155 -8.61 -4.90 12.77
C LEU A 155 -7.68 -5.90 12.07
N ALA A 156 -8.09 -6.43 10.92
CA ALA A 156 -7.31 -7.38 10.16
C ALA A 156 -6.02 -6.76 9.61
N CYS A 157 -6.08 -5.57 9.02
CA CYS A 157 -4.90 -4.87 8.50
C CYS A 157 -3.91 -4.54 9.61
N ASP A 158 -4.38 -3.96 10.73
CA ASP A 158 -3.54 -3.62 11.86
C ASP A 158 -2.93 -4.86 12.52
N SER A 159 -3.63 -6.00 12.49
CA SER A 159 -3.08 -7.23 13.07
C SER A 159 -1.82 -7.72 12.35
N ILE A 160 -1.68 -7.44 11.05
CA ILE A 160 -0.62 -7.96 10.18
C ILE A 160 0.36 -6.92 9.63
N ALA A 161 0.09 -5.61 9.78
CA ALA A 161 0.97 -4.56 9.30
C ALA A 161 2.32 -4.54 10.04
N ASP A 162 3.38 -4.14 9.32
CA ASP A 162 4.72 -3.95 9.88
C ASP A 162 4.91 -2.52 10.43
N TYR A 163 4.24 -1.52 9.80
CA TYR A 163 4.36 -0.11 10.17
C TYR A 163 2.99 0.54 10.21
N PHE A 164 2.78 1.38 11.21
CA PHE A 164 1.52 2.07 11.48
C PHE A 164 1.70 3.57 11.37
N LEU A 165 0.89 4.23 10.55
CA LEU A 165 0.83 5.68 10.48
C LEU A 165 -0.53 6.13 11.03
N CYS A 166 -0.53 6.57 12.26
CA CYS A 166 -1.71 7.04 12.97
C CYS A 166 -1.96 8.51 12.68
N THR A 167 -3.22 8.89 12.50
CA THR A 167 -3.64 10.28 12.26
C THR A 167 -4.12 10.97 13.53
N GLU A 168 -4.35 10.22 14.61
CA GLU A 168 -4.91 10.69 15.88
C GLU A 168 -4.24 9.99 17.06
N GLU A 169 -4.20 10.64 18.22
CA GLU A 169 -3.59 10.09 19.45
C GLU A 169 -4.33 8.85 19.96
N ASN A 170 -5.65 8.86 19.93
CA ASN A 170 -6.46 7.71 20.33
C ASN A 170 -6.20 6.46 19.46
N ALA A 171 -5.82 6.64 18.21
CA ALA A 171 -5.42 5.52 17.34
C ALA A 171 -4.12 4.86 17.84
N ILE A 172 -3.18 5.64 18.35
CA ILE A 172 -1.94 5.12 18.96
C ILE A 172 -2.29 4.33 20.22
N GLU A 173 -3.17 4.87 21.08
CA GLU A 173 -3.62 4.20 22.30
C GLU A 173 -4.31 2.86 22.00
N ASN A 174 -5.17 2.83 20.99
CA ASN A 174 -5.82 1.59 20.55
C ASN A 174 -4.80 0.52 20.15
N LEU A 175 -3.82 0.87 19.33
CA LEU A 175 -2.77 -0.06 18.90
C LEU A 175 -1.92 -0.55 20.07
N LEU A 176 -1.56 0.32 21.01
CA LEU A 176 -0.81 -0.07 22.21
C LEU A 176 -1.61 -1.03 23.08
N ASN A 177 -2.93 -0.78 23.29
CA ASN A 177 -3.83 -1.65 24.00
C ASN A 177 -4.01 -3.02 23.33
N GLU A 178 -3.86 -3.07 22.00
CA GLU A 178 -3.86 -4.30 21.20
C GLU A 178 -2.48 -4.99 21.13
N GLY A 179 -1.51 -4.52 21.90
CA GLY A 179 -0.18 -5.14 22.02
C GLY A 179 0.79 -4.78 20.91
N LYS A 180 0.54 -3.72 20.14
CA LYS A 180 1.51 -3.20 19.18
C LYS A 180 2.57 -2.36 19.89
N ASN A 181 3.82 -2.50 19.48
CA ASN A 181 4.92 -1.69 20.00
C ASN A 181 5.09 -0.39 19.21
N ARG A 182 5.62 0.65 19.88
CA ARG A 182 6.00 1.90 19.22
C ARG A 182 7.19 1.70 18.29
#